data_5a028ba3ba662cb5d799312e52888ecf
#
_entry.id   5a028ba3ba662cb5d799312e52888ecf
#
_cell.length_a   1.000
_cell.length_b   1.000
_cell.length_c   1.000
_cell.angle_alpha   90.00
_cell.angle_beta   90.00
_cell.angle_gamma   90.00
#
_symmetry.space_group_name_H-M   'P 1'
#
loop_
_entity.id
_entity.type
_entity.pdbx_description
1 polymer ?
#
loop_
_entity_poly.entity_id
_entity_poly.type
_entity_poly.pdbx_seq_one_letter_code
_entity_poly.pdbx_strand_id
1 'polypeptide(L)'
;LGARAAIEMINGLYGKDKPEIIFFGNTFSSTYIAQVMEYIKDKEVAVNVISKSGTTTETALAFRLLKQFMEEKYGKQEAANRIVATTDKARGTLKTIALQEGYETFVIPDDIGGRYSVITPVGLFPMAVAGIDVDALMRGLKKASDDLENPDLHYNPAYQYAVARRILEKQGKDVEMLVTYEMQMTMVAEWWKQLFGESEGKEGKGNLPTSGTFSTDLHSLGQFVQEGKKLLYETLLLVDKPTLDVTFPSDEHNLDGMNYLAGKSVDWVNKMACQGTLEAHEVTGQVPNLIITMVDMSAESFGYMCYFFFKACGITCYMLDINPFDQPGVEVYKKNMFRLLGK
;
A
#
# COMPACT_ATOMS: atom_id res chain seq x y z
N LEU A 1 -0.12 1.31 -6.01
CA LEU A 1 -0.46 0.82 -4.66
C LEU A 1 -0.33 1.92 -3.61
N GLY A 2 0.81 2.60 -3.47
CA GLY A 2 1.05 3.56 -2.39
C GLY A 2 0.02 4.70 -2.27
N ALA A 3 -0.41 5.30 -3.37
CA ALA A 3 -1.45 6.34 -3.35
C ALA A 3 -2.78 5.79 -2.79
N ARG A 4 -3.17 4.59 -3.22
CA ARG A 4 -4.37 3.92 -2.74
C ARG A 4 -4.26 3.57 -1.25
N ALA A 5 -3.11 3.08 -0.82
CA ALA A 5 -2.82 2.81 0.59
C ALA A 5 -3.03 4.05 1.47
N ALA A 6 -2.48 5.21 1.06
CA ALA A 6 -2.66 6.46 1.77
C ALA A 6 -4.12 6.91 1.81
N ILE A 7 -4.79 6.89 0.65
CA ILE A 7 -6.17 7.38 0.53
C ILE A 7 -7.14 6.52 1.36
N GLU A 8 -7.05 5.20 1.29
CA GLU A 8 -7.91 4.31 2.08
C GLU A 8 -7.61 4.40 3.58
N MET A 9 -6.32 4.46 3.97
CA MET A 9 -5.94 4.57 5.39
C MET A 9 -6.41 5.90 6.01
N ILE A 10 -6.15 7.03 5.34
CA ILE A 10 -6.36 8.35 5.93
C ILE A 10 -7.82 8.81 5.81
N ASN A 11 -8.44 8.60 4.64
CA ASN A 11 -9.81 9.03 4.38
C ASN A 11 -10.87 8.02 4.80
N GLY A 12 -10.47 6.77 5.08
CA GLY A 12 -11.40 5.65 5.30
C GLY A 12 -12.00 5.13 3.99
N LEU A 13 -12.75 4.02 4.11
CA LEU A 13 -13.34 3.32 2.96
C LEU A 13 -14.61 4.01 2.43
N TYR A 14 -15.23 4.88 3.20
CA TYR A 14 -16.53 5.51 2.91
C TYR A 14 -16.47 7.03 3.09
N GLY A 15 -15.45 7.65 2.50
CA GLY A 15 -15.28 9.11 2.55
C GLY A 15 -16.46 9.85 1.89
N LYS A 16 -16.93 10.94 2.52
CA LYS A 16 -17.96 11.84 2.00
C LYS A 16 -17.33 13.17 1.59
N ASP A 17 -18.00 13.89 0.72
CA ASP A 17 -17.68 15.29 0.32
C ASP A 17 -16.29 15.49 -0.32
N LYS A 18 -15.73 14.42 -0.92
CA LYS A 18 -14.46 14.44 -1.65
C LYS A 18 -14.65 13.86 -3.04
N PRO A 19 -13.82 14.21 -4.05
CA PRO A 19 -13.83 13.48 -5.31
C PRO A 19 -13.66 11.98 -5.06
N GLU A 20 -14.52 11.19 -5.69
CA GLU A 20 -14.36 9.73 -5.68
C GLU A 20 -13.10 9.36 -6.48
N ILE A 21 -12.18 8.63 -5.88
CA ILE A 21 -10.95 8.21 -6.52
C ILE A 21 -11.08 6.75 -6.98
N ILE A 22 -11.01 6.54 -8.29
CA ILE A 22 -11.09 5.23 -8.91
C ILE A 22 -9.69 4.86 -9.43
N PHE A 23 -9.18 3.72 -8.99
CA PHE A 23 -7.90 3.19 -9.47
C PHE A 23 -8.13 2.26 -10.66
N PHE A 24 -7.55 2.63 -11.80
CA PHE A 24 -7.76 1.98 -13.07
C PHE A 24 -6.43 1.73 -13.79
N GLY A 25 -6.33 0.69 -14.63
CA GLY A 25 -5.12 0.38 -15.37
C GLY A 25 -4.09 -0.48 -14.61
N ASN A 26 -4.56 -1.29 -13.67
CA ASN A 26 -3.76 -2.24 -12.91
C ASN A 26 -4.08 -3.71 -13.24
N THR A 27 -4.90 -3.96 -14.27
CA THR A 27 -5.36 -5.31 -14.65
C THR A 27 -5.73 -5.37 -16.12
N PHE A 28 -5.73 -6.58 -16.68
CA PHE A 28 -6.29 -6.90 -17.99
C PHE A 28 -7.70 -7.54 -17.91
N SER A 29 -8.33 -7.56 -16.75
CA SER A 29 -9.69 -8.08 -16.61
C SER A 29 -10.68 -7.28 -17.45
N SER A 30 -11.17 -7.86 -18.54
CA SER A 30 -12.13 -7.21 -19.44
C SER A 30 -13.43 -6.85 -18.72
N THR A 31 -13.90 -7.70 -17.82
CA THR A 31 -15.09 -7.45 -17.01
C THR A 31 -14.92 -6.23 -16.11
N TYR A 32 -13.79 -6.16 -15.37
CA TYR A 32 -13.52 -5.01 -14.49
C TYR A 32 -13.40 -3.70 -15.31
N ILE A 33 -12.67 -3.75 -16.42
CA ILE A 33 -12.52 -2.59 -17.31
C ILE A 33 -13.89 -2.12 -17.81
N ALA A 34 -14.73 -3.02 -18.30
CA ALA A 34 -16.07 -2.68 -18.79
C ALA A 34 -16.97 -2.11 -17.68
N GLN A 35 -16.93 -2.67 -16.48
CA GLN A 35 -17.67 -2.18 -15.32
C GLN A 35 -17.25 -0.76 -14.92
N VAL A 36 -15.96 -0.47 -14.89
CA VAL A 36 -15.47 0.88 -14.57
C VAL A 36 -15.90 1.87 -15.65
N MET A 37 -15.75 1.53 -16.94
CA MET A 37 -16.16 2.41 -18.04
C MET A 37 -17.66 2.72 -18.01
N GLU A 38 -18.50 1.75 -17.71
CA GLU A 38 -19.96 1.98 -17.54
C GLU A 38 -20.26 2.81 -16.29
N TYR A 39 -19.56 2.56 -15.18
CA TYR A 39 -19.75 3.27 -13.93
C TYR A 39 -19.44 4.77 -14.02
N ILE A 40 -18.42 5.14 -14.81
CA ILE A 40 -18.01 6.54 -14.95
C ILE A 40 -18.78 7.31 -16.04
N LYS A 41 -19.62 6.62 -16.82
CA LYS A 41 -20.28 7.16 -18.00
C LYS A 41 -21.06 8.45 -17.74
N ASP A 42 -21.82 8.46 -16.64
CA ASP A 42 -22.68 9.60 -16.28
C ASP A 42 -22.07 10.52 -15.21
N LYS A 43 -20.79 10.28 -14.85
CA LYS A 43 -20.06 11.10 -13.85
C LYS A 43 -19.22 12.19 -14.52
N GLU A 44 -18.96 13.27 -13.80
CA GLU A 44 -17.89 14.21 -14.15
C GLU A 44 -16.54 13.55 -13.85
N VAL A 45 -15.67 13.48 -14.85
CA VAL A 45 -14.44 12.71 -14.80
C VAL A 45 -13.23 13.59 -15.08
N ALA A 46 -12.18 13.42 -14.28
CA ALA A 46 -10.81 13.85 -14.57
C ALA A 46 -9.88 12.63 -14.48
N VAL A 47 -8.79 12.63 -15.20
CA VAL A 47 -7.86 11.52 -15.30
C VAL A 47 -6.45 11.95 -14.90
N ASN A 48 -5.84 11.24 -13.96
CA ASN A 48 -4.40 11.30 -13.74
C ASN A 48 -3.75 10.01 -14.26
N VAL A 49 -3.07 10.10 -15.39
CA VAL A 49 -2.33 8.97 -15.95
C VAL A 49 -0.89 8.98 -15.42
N ILE A 50 -0.49 7.87 -14.80
CA ILE A 50 0.82 7.75 -14.14
C ILE A 50 1.62 6.66 -14.82
N SER A 51 2.67 7.02 -15.53
CA SER A 51 3.62 6.07 -16.14
C SER A 51 4.91 6.78 -16.52
N LYS A 52 6.06 6.28 -16.06
CA LYS A 52 7.37 6.85 -16.40
C LYS A 52 7.67 6.71 -17.89
N SER A 53 7.55 5.50 -18.44
CA SER A 53 7.80 5.23 -19.86
C SER A 53 6.61 5.54 -20.76
N GLY A 54 5.38 5.41 -20.26
CA GLY A 54 4.15 5.42 -21.04
C GLY A 54 3.89 4.11 -21.81
N THR A 55 4.72 3.09 -21.63
CA THR A 55 4.65 1.81 -22.37
C THR A 55 4.28 0.62 -21.49
N THR A 56 4.04 0.81 -20.21
CA THR A 56 3.48 -0.24 -19.34
C THR A 56 2.12 -0.63 -19.90
N THR A 57 1.96 -1.88 -20.30
CA THR A 57 0.84 -2.33 -21.13
C THR A 57 -0.51 -2.10 -20.47
N GLU A 58 -0.63 -2.40 -19.18
CA GLU A 58 -1.85 -2.20 -18.38
C GLU A 58 -2.27 -0.73 -18.39
N THR A 59 -1.37 0.16 -18.03
CA THR A 59 -1.62 1.61 -17.97
C THR A 59 -1.87 2.19 -19.36
N ALA A 60 -1.12 1.76 -20.37
CA ALA A 60 -1.26 2.27 -21.73
C ALA A 60 -2.60 1.86 -22.36
N LEU A 61 -3.06 0.62 -22.12
CA LEU A 61 -4.37 0.13 -22.56
C LEU A 61 -5.49 0.94 -21.89
N ALA A 62 -5.44 1.04 -20.58
CA ALA A 62 -6.44 1.78 -19.80
C ALA A 62 -6.50 3.25 -20.21
N PHE A 63 -5.35 3.89 -20.37
CA PHE A 63 -5.30 5.30 -20.77
C PHE A 63 -5.84 5.52 -22.20
N ARG A 64 -5.60 4.61 -23.13
CA ARG A 64 -6.15 4.71 -24.48
C ARG A 64 -7.69 4.68 -24.47
N LEU A 65 -8.28 3.79 -23.66
CA LEU A 65 -9.73 3.72 -23.50
C LEU A 65 -10.30 5.00 -22.83
N LEU A 66 -9.64 5.44 -21.75
CA LEU A 66 -10.06 6.66 -21.05
C LEU A 66 -9.90 7.91 -21.92
N LYS A 67 -8.81 8.04 -22.69
CA LYS A 67 -8.62 9.17 -23.60
C LYS A 67 -9.75 9.24 -24.62
N GLN A 68 -10.09 8.13 -25.25
CA GLN A 68 -11.21 8.08 -26.19
C GLN A 68 -12.53 8.48 -25.51
N PHE A 69 -12.85 7.90 -24.36
CA PHE A 69 -14.04 8.25 -23.58
C PHE A 69 -14.10 9.74 -23.21
N MET A 70 -12.99 10.32 -22.78
CA MET A 70 -12.91 11.75 -22.41
C MET A 70 -13.13 12.65 -23.62
N GLU A 71 -12.53 12.31 -24.78
CA GLU A 71 -12.70 13.08 -26.01
C GLU A 71 -14.13 12.98 -26.57
N GLU A 72 -14.76 11.82 -26.50
CA GLU A 72 -16.17 11.61 -26.88
C GLU A 72 -17.14 12.37 -25.97
N LYS A 73 -16.87 12.39 -24.65
CA LYS A 73 -17.74 13.03 -23.66
C LYS A 73 -17.60 14.55 -23.61
N TYR A 74 -16.38 15.08 -23.65
CA TYR A 74 -16.09 16.50 -23.40
C TYR A 74 -15.60 17.25 -24.63
N GLY A 75 -15.29 16.56 -25.72
CA GLY A 75 -14.54 17.12 -26.85
C GLY A 75 -13.04 17.23 -26.53
N LYS A 76 -12.22 17.30 -27.59
CA LYS A 76 -10.75 17.20 -27.48
C LYS A 76 -10.12 18.25 -26.56
N GLN A 77 -10.56 19.51 -26.64
CA GLN A 77 -9.98 20.61 -25.87
C GLN A 77 -10.28 20.48 -24.37
N GLU A 78 -11.54 20.23 -24.01
CA GLU A 78 -11.93 20.10 -22.62
C GLU A 78 -11.41 18.79 -22.01
N ALA A 79 -11.34 17.71 -22.77
CA ALA A 79 -10.69 16.47 -22.35
C ALA A 79 -9.22 16.71 -21.98
N ALA A 80 -8.50 17.52 -22.76
CA ALA A 80 -7.10 17.85 -22.45
C ALA A 80 -6.95 18.61 -21.12
N ASN A 81 -7.88 19.50 -20.79
CA ASN A 81 -7.89 20.24 -19.53
C ASN A 81 -8.18 19.34 -18.31
N ARG A 82 -8.82 18.17 -18.53
CA ARG A 82 -9.20 17.21 -17.48
C ARG A 82 -8.24 16.03 -17.35
N ILE A 83 -7.17 16.00 -18.14
CA ILE A 83 -6.16 14.96 -18.12
C ILE A 83 -4.84 15.53 -17.62
N VAL A 84 -4.32 14.92 -16.56
CA VAL A 84 -2.98 15.21 -16.02
C VAL A 84 -2.09 14.00 -16.24
N ALA A 85 -0.86 14.23 -16.68
CA ALA A 85 0.13 13.16 -16.90
C ALA A 85 1.28 13.26 -15.89
N THR A 86 1.37 12.29 -15.00
CA THR A 86 2.52 12.11 -14.09
C THR A 86 3.52 11.17 -14.76
N THR A 87 4.62 11.71 -15.28
CA THR A 87 5.51 10.98 -16.19
C THR A 87 6.98 11.43 -16.09
N ASP A 88 7.83 10.93 -16.97
CA ASP A 88 9.23 11.33 -17.09
C ASP A 88 9.36 12.83 -17.44
N LYS A 89 10.46 13.44 -17.02
CA LYS A 89 10.73 14.87 -17.27
C LYS A 89 10.87 15.18 -18.76
N ALA A 90 11.52 14.31 -19.53
CA ALA A 90 11.96 14.61 -20.89
C ALA A 90 11.69 13.50 -21.90
N ARG A 91 11.46 12.26 -21.48
CA ARG A 91 11.44 11.06 -22.32
C ARG A 91 10.15 10.26 -22.15
N GLY A 92 9.95 9.31 -23.07
CA GLY A 92 8.86 8.33 -23.00
C GLY A 92 7.62 8.74 -23.78
N THR A 93 6.83 7.73 -24.12
CA THR A 93 5.63 7.90 -24.96
C THR A 93 4.59 8.76 -24.29
N LEU A 94 4.38 8.62 -22.97
CA LEU A 94 3.40 9.46 -22.26
C LEU A 94 3.82 10.92 -22.23
N LYS A 95 5.13 11.21 -22.08
CA LYS A 95 5.63 12.59 -22.15
C LYS A 95 5.38 13.20 -23.52
N THR A 96 5.63 12.44 -24.59
CA THR A 96 5.38 12.89 -25.96
C THR A 96 3.88 13.20 -26.18
N ILE A 97 3.01 12.28 -25.76
CA ILE A 97 1.55 12.48 -25.86
C ILE A 97 1.13 13.72 -25.07
N ALA A 98 1.59 13.88 -23.83
CA ALA A 98 1.23 15.01 -22.99
C ALA A 98 1.61 16.37 -23.62
N LEU A 99 2.78 16.45 -24.24
CA LEU A 99 3.23 17.65 -24.95
C LEU A 99 2.39 17.92 -26.21
N GLN A 100 2.05 16.90 -26.98
CA GLN A 100 1.26 17.02 -28.22
C GLN A 100 -0.20 17.42 -27.94
N GLU A 101 -0.79 16.87 -26.89
CA GLU A 101 -2.19 17.10 -26.53
C GLU A 101 -2.38 18.26 -25.54
N GLY A 102 -1.28 18.82 -25.00
CA GLY A 102 -1.32 19.95 -24.06
C GLY A 102 -1.74 19.58 -22.64
N TYR A 103 -1.49 18.34 -22.19
CA TYR A 103 -1.81 17.94 -20.82
C TYR A 103 -0.89 18.59 -19.79
N GLU A 104 -1.45 18.97 -18.63
CA GLU A 104 -0.65 19.33 -17.46
C GLU A 104 0.21 18.15 -17.03
N THR A 105 1.47 18.41 -16.61
CA THR A 105 2.41 17.34 -16.30
C THR A 105 3.07 17.49 -14.94
N PHE A 106 3.18 16.37 -14.20
CA PHE A 106 4.05 16.23 -13.05
C PHE A 106 5.20 15.29 -13.37
N VAL A 107 6.37 15.54 -12.73
CA VAL A 107 7.59 14.78 -13.01
C VAL A 107 7.79 13.65 -12.02
N ILE A 108 8.03 12.44 -12.54
CA ILE A 108 8.53 11.31 -11.76
C ILE A 108 10.06 11.44 -11.70
N PRO A 109 10.68 11.53 -10.51
CA PRO A 109 12.13 11.60 -10.38
C PRO A 109 12.82 10.39 -11.03
N ASP A 110 13.99 10.63 -11.66
CA ASP A 110 14.69 9.59 -12.41
C ASP A 110 15.29 8.50 -11.53
N ASP A 111 15.68 8.86 -10.33
CA ASP A 111 16.37 8.04 -9.33
C ASP A 111 15.42 7.33 -8.36
N ILE A 112 14.10 7.54 -8.48
CA ILE A 112 13.10 6.89 -7.62
C ILE A 112 12.34 5.82 -8.40
N GLY A 113 12.44 4.58 -7.91
CA GLY A 113 11.69 3.43 -8.42
C GLY A 113 10.21 3.45 -7.99
N GLY A 114 9.35 2.69 -8.72
CA GLY A 114 7.89 2.70 -8.53
C GLY A 114 7.44 2.43 -7.10
N ARG A 115 8.01 1.44 -6.43
CA ARG A 115 7.65 1.06 -5.05
C ARG A 115 8.06 2.07 -3.97
N TYR A 116 9.01 2.97 -4.30
CA TYR A 116 9.43 4.09 -3.44
C TYR A 116 8.74 5.41 -3.79
N SER A 117 7.94 5.45 -4.85
CA SER A 117 7.43 6.69 -5.45
C SER A 117 6.23 7.32 -4.76
N VAL A 118 5.69 6.71 -3.71
CA VAL A 118 4.49 7.20 -3.01
C VAL A 118 4.65 8.63 -2.46
N ILE A 119 5.88 9.04 -2.15
CA ILE A 119 6.26 10.37 -1.64
C ILE A 119 6.69 11.34 -2.75
N THR A 120 6.43 11.03 -4.00
CA THR A 120 6.66 11.86 -5.18
C THR A 120 5.31 12.27 -5.78
N PRO A 121 5.25 13.04 -6.86
CA PRO A 121 3.98 13.34 -7.53
C PRO A 121 3.13 12.12 -7.88
N VAL A 122 3.73 10.92 -8.01
CA VAL A 122 3.01 9.65 -8.20
C VAL A 122 1.99 9.38 -7.09
N GLY A 123 2.34 9.66 -5.84
CA GLY A 123 1.45 9.52 -4.69
C GLY A 123 0.83 10.84 -4.25
N LEU A 124 1.63 11.91 -4.17
CA LEU A 124 1.22 13.19 -3.58
C LEU A 124 0.08 13.85 -4.36
N PHE A 125 0.12 13.82 -5.71
CA PHE A 125 -0.95 14.44 -6.50
C PHE A 125 -2.31 13.76 -6.29
N PRO A 126 -2.49 12.44 -6.45
CA PRO A 126 -3.78 11.81 -6.16
C PRO A 126 -4.21 11.95 -4.69
N MET A 127 -3.28 12.00 -3.74
CA MET A 127 -3.61 12.27 -2.33
C MET A 127 -4.15 13.69 -2.13
N ALA A 128 -3.52 14.70 -2.76
CA ALA A 128 -4.00 16.08 -2.69
C ALA A 128 -5.40 16.21 -3.32
N VAL A 129 -5.65 15.56 -4.47
CA VAL A 129 -6.99 15.49 -5.09
C VAL A 129 -7.99 14.82 -4.15
N ALA A 130 -7.60 13.78 -3.43
CA ALA A 130 -8.42 13.13 -2.41
C ALA A 130 -8.60 13.98 -1.12
N GLY A 131 -8.05 15.19 -1.06
CA GLY A 131 -8.17 16.12 0.07
C GLY A 131 -7.29 15.77 1.27
N ILE A 132 -6.23 15.01 1.07
CA ILE A 132 -5.25 14.70 2.12
C ILE A 132 -4.28 15.88 2.27
N ASP A 133 -3.95 16.23 3.51
CA ASP A 133 -2.89 17.20 3.83
C ASP A 133 -1.52 16.60 3.51
N VAL A 134 -1.04 16.85 2.28
CA VAL A 134 0.27 16.35 1.82
C VAL A 134 1.44 17.00 2.54
N ASP A 135 1.26 18.22 3.09
CA ASP A 135 2.29 18.88 3.89
C ASP A 135 2.44 18.17 5.25
N ALA A 136 1.33 17.74 5.87
CA ALA A 136 1.39 16.90 7.07
C ALA A 136 2.12 15.57 6.79
N LEU A 137 1.83 14.93 5.67
CA LEU A 137 2.53 13.71 5.25
C LEU A 137 4.04 13.95 5.12
N MET A 138 4.44 15.04 4.46
CA MET A 138 5.86 15.39 4.30
C MET A 138 6.53 15.75 5.61
N ARG A 139 5.81 16.37 6.58
CA ARG A 139 6.32 16.58 7.94
C ARG A 139 6.59 15.25 8.65
N GLY A 140 5.66 14.29 8.54
CA GLY A 140 5.84 12.95 9.11
C GLY A 140 7.06 12.23 8.53
N LEU A 141 7.24 12.29 7.21
CA LEU A 141 8.39 11.72 6.52
C LEU A 141 9.71 12.38 6.98
N LYS A 142 9.73 13.72 7.07
CA LYS A 142 10.92 14.45 7.55
C LYS A 142 11.24 14.09 8.99
N LYS A 143 10.22 14.04 9.85
CA LYS A 143 10.38 13.62 11.26
C LYS A 143 10.98 12.21 11.35
N ALA A 144 10.47 11.26 10.57
CA ALA A 144 11.04 9.91 10.54
C ALA A 144 12.49 9.90 10.04
N SER A 145 12.82 10.74 9.05
CA SER A 145 14.20 10.89 8.56
C SER A 145 15.14 11.32 9.68
N ASP A 146 14.73 12.29 10.50
CA ASP A 146 15.52 12.79 11.61
C ASP A 146 15.61 11.79 12.77
N ASP A 147 14.49 11.23 13.19
CA ASP A 147 14.42 10.26 14.29
C ASP A 147 15.23 8.98 13.99
N LEU A 148 15.30 8.59 12.72
CA LEU A 148 15.96 7.37 12.26
C LEU A 148 17.35 7.61 11.67
N GLU A 149 17.93 8.79 11.85
CA GLU A 149 19.28 9.12 11.33
C GLU A 149 20.37 8.30 12.04
N ASN A 150 20.27 8.19 13.36
CA ASN A 150 21.28 7.49 14.17
C ASN A 150 21.37 6.00 13.77
N PRO A 151 22.55 5.50 13.36
CA PRO A 151 22.71 4.10 12.96
C PRO A 151 22.86 3.12 14.13
N ASP A 152 22.83 3.57 15.37
CA ASP A 152 22.94 2.71 16.54
C ASP A 152 21.70 1.82 16.69
N LEU A 153 21.92 0.51 16.64
CA LEU A 153 20.87 -0.50 16.76
C LEU A 153 20.00 -0.34 18.03
N HIS A 154 20.57 0.14 19.14
CA HIS A 154 19.82 0.31 20.39
C HIS A 154 18.75 1.40 20.32
N TYR A 155 18.91 2.36 19.44
CA TYR A 155 18.07 3.56 19.35
C TYR A 155 17.27 3.64 18.06
N ASN A 156 17.58 2.83 17.04
CA ASN A 156 16.97 2.93 15.74
C ASN A 156 16.03 1.75 15.44
N PRO A 157 14.70 1.95 15.53
CA PRO A 157 13.73 0.88 15.32
C PRO A 157 13.74 0.32 13.90
N ALA A 158 14.17 1.08 12.87
CA ALA A 158 14.28 0.55 11.50
C ALA A 158 15.42 -0.46 11.38
N TYR A 159 16.54 -0.22 12.10
CA TYR A 159 17.63 -1.19 12.20
C TYR A 159 17.22 -2.41 13.04
N GLN A 160 16.50 -2.19 14.16
CA GLN A 160 16.00 -3.30 14.98
C GLN A 160 15.07 -4.21 14.17
N TYR A 161 14.14 -3.65 13.44
CA TYR A 161 13.22 -4.39 12.58
C TYR A 161 13.98 -5.17 11.49
N ALA A 162 14.91 -4.52 10.78
CA ALA A 162 15.71 -5.17 9.74
C ALA A 162 16.54 -6.35 10.31
N VAL A 163 17.20 -6.16 11.46
CA VAL A 163 17.99 -7.20 12.11
C VAL A 163 17.11 -8.35 12.60
N ALA A 164 15.97 -8.06 13.23
CA ALA A 164 15.02 -9.08 13.69
C ALA A 164 14.54 -9.96 12.53
N ARG A 165 14.17 -9.37 11.40
CA ARG A 165 13.80 -10.09 10.17
C ARG A 165 14.91 -11.04 9.70
N ARG A 166 16.16 -10.58 9.70
CA ARG A 166 17.33 -11.41 9.30
C ARG A 166 17.63 -12.54 10.27
N ILE A 167 17.39 -12.32 11.57
CA ILE A 167 17.52 -13.38 12.59
C ILE A 167 16.46 -14.45 12.38
N LEU A 168 15.21 -14.06 12.18
CA LEU A 168 14.09 -14.98 11.98
C LEU A 168 14.26 -15.80 10.69
N GLU A 169 14.70 -15.20 9.59
CA GLU A 169 15.01 -15.93 8.36
C GLU A 169 16.10 -16.99 8.58
N LYS A 170 17.19 -16.64 9.27
CA LYS A 170 18.24 -17.62 9.62
C LYS A 170 17.73 -18.76 10.50
N GLN A 171 16.61 -18.57 11.18
CA GLN A 171 15.91 -19.62 11.97
C GLN A 171 14.90 -20.41 11.12
N GLY A 172 14.87 -20.21 9.80
CA GLY A 172 13.98 -20.92 8.89
C GLY A 172 12.57 -20.31 8.78
N LYS A 173 12.42 -19.05 9.17
CA LYS A 173 11.17 -18.29 8.98
C LYS A 173 11.23 -17.56 7.64
N ASP A 174 10.84 -18.24 6.58
CA ASP A 174 10.98 -17.75 5.20
C ASP A 174 9.79 -16.85 4.74
N VAL A 175 8.74 -16.78 5.55
CA VAL A 175 7.53 -16.01 5.25
C VAL A 175 7.29 -14.97 6.32
N GLU A 176 7.15 -13.72 5.92
CA GLU A 176 6.70 -12.64 6.78
C GLU A 176 5.26 -12.27 6.47
N MET A 177 4.39 -12.28 7.48
CA MET A 177 3.00 -11.86 7.34
C MET A 177 2.78 -10.52 8.05
N LEU A 178 2.58 -9.46 7.29
CA LEU A 178 2.15 -8.18 7.85
C LEU A 178 0.68 -8.28 8.25
N VAL A 179 0.40 -8.08 9.53
CA VAL A 179 -0.94 -8.18 10.10
C VAL A 179 -1.42 -6.81 10.55
N THR A 180 -2.63 -6.46 10.17
CA THR A 180 -3.32 -5.28 10.69
C THR A 180 -4.70 -5.65 11.23
N TYR A 181 -5.19 -4.89 12.22
CA TYR A 181 -6.54 -5.00 12.75
C TYR A 181 -7.47 -3.88 12.25
N GLU A 182 -6.99 -3.08 11.27
CA GLU A 182 -7.73 -1.99 10.65
C GLU A 182 -8.00 -2.29 9.18
N MET A 183 -9.27 -2.47 8.80
CA MET A 183 -9.68 -2.80 7.42
C MET A 183 -9.16 -1.82 6.38
N GLN A 184 -9.10 -0.54 6.72
CA GLN A 184 -8.61 0.51 5.83
C GLN A 184 -7.11 0.48 5.60
N MET A 185 -6.36 -0.34 6.33
CA MET A 185 -4.93 -0.56 6.14
C MET A 185 -4.61 -1.75 5.21
N THR A 186 -5.62 -2.42 4.66
CA THR A 186 -5.40 -3.54 3.71
C THR A 186 -4.49 -3.13 2.55
N MET A 187 -4.69 -1.95 1.98
CA MET A 187 -3.84 -1.47 0.88
C MET A 187 -2.46 -0.99 1.33
N VAL A 188 -2.28 -0.66 2.61
CA VAL A 188 -0.94 -0.44 3.20
C VAL A 188 -0.15 -1.75 3.17
N ALA A 189 -0.78 -2.86 3.53
CA ALA A 189 -0.15 -4.17 3.47
C ALA A 189 0.19 -4.59 2.02
N GLU A 190 -0.67 -4.27 1.04
CA GLU A 190 -0.39 -4.50 -0.38
C GLU A 190 0.82 -3.68 -0.89
N TRP A 191 0.90 -2.40 -0.48
CA TRP A 191 2.07 -1.56 -0.77
C TRP A 191 3.34 -2.10 -0.10
N TRP A 192 3.25 -2.52 1.16
CA TRP A 192 4.35 -3.11 1.91
C TRP A 192 4.86 -4.41 1.24
N LYS A 193 3.96 -5.27 0.78
CA LYS A 193 4.32 -6.48 0.01
C LYS A 193 5.11 -6.13 -1.25
N GLN A 194 4.67 -5.10 -2.00
CA GLN A 194 5.41 -4.66 -3.17
C GLN A 194 6.80 -4.14 -2.78
N LEU A 195 6.88 -3.32 -1.73
CA LEU A 195 8.13 -2.73 -1.28
C LEU A 195 9.18 -3.81 -0.97
N PHE A 196 8.83 -4.76 -0.12
CA PHE A 196 9.76 -5.80 0.30
C PHE A 196 9.94 -6.88 -0.78
N GLY A 197 8.89 -7.35 -1.41
CA GLY A 197 8.95 -8.42 -2.42
C GLY A 197 9.81 -8.07 -3.63
N GLU A 198 9.62 -6.88 -4.20
CA GLU A 198 10.44 -6.42 -5.33
C GLU A 198 11.87 -6.03 -4.94
N SER A 199 12.08 -5.61 -3.69
CA SER A 199 13.41 -5.19 -3.23
C SER A 199 14.27 -6.39 -2.81
N GLU A 200 13.72 -7.34 -2.08
CA GLU A 200 14.46 -8.45 -1.47
C GLU A 200 14.45 -9.76 -2.29
N GLY A 201 13.37 -10.03 -3.02
CA GLY A 201 13.19 -11.29 -3.75
C GLY A 201 14.10 -11.48 -4.95
N LYS A 202 15.40 -11.57 -4.72
CA LYS A 202 16.46 -11.67 -5.74
C LYS A 202 17.50 -12.71 -5.37
N GLU A 203 18.11 -13.33 -6.37
CA GLU A 203 19.22 -14.28 -6.17
C GLU A 203 18.89 -15.44 -5.21
N GLY A 204 17.62 -15.82 -5.11
CA GLY A 204 17.17 -16.85 -4.17
C GLY A 204 17.16 -16.42 -2.70
N LYS A 205 17.21 -15.09 -2.43
CA LYS A 205 17.22 -14.50 -1.09
C LYS A 205 15.90 -13.79 -0.79
N GLY A 206 15.73 -13.36 0.47
CA GLY A 206 14.60 -12.58 0.96
C GLY A 206 13.42 -13.41 1.45
N ASN A 207 12.65 -12.83 2.38
CA ASN A 207 11.42 -13.44 2.88
C ASN A 207 10.28 -13.23 1.87
N LEU A 208 9.37 -14.19 1.77
CA LEU A 208 8.11 -14.01 1.05
C LEU A 208 7.18 -13.07 1.86
N PRO A 209 6.90 -11.86 1.39
CA PRO A 209 5.99 -10.99 2.10
C PRO A 209 4.53 -11.39 1.80
N THR A 210 3.75 -11.60 2.83
CA THR A 210 2.31 -11.84 2.77
C THR A 210 1.58 -10.93 3.74
N SER A 211 0.25 -10.98 3.80
CA SER A 211 -0.50 -10.12 4.72
C SER A 211 -1.77 -10.80 5.21
N GLY A 212 -2.25 -10.34 6.37
CA GLY A 212 -3.53 -10.68 6.94
C GLY A 212 -4.22 -9.47 7.54
N THR A 213 -5.54 -9.38 7.37
CA THR A 213 -6.39 -8.39 8.05
C THR A 213 -7.21 -9.11 9.11
N PHE A 214 -6.77 -9.03 10.36
CA PHE A 214 -7.43 -9.67 11.47
C PHE A 214 -8.56 -8.76 12.01
N SER A 215 -9.64 -9.30 12.58
CA SER A 215 -9.97 -10.72 12.85
C SER A 215 -10.43 -11.52 11.62
N THR A 216 -10.75 -10.87 10.49
CA THR A 216 -11.31 -11.54 9.29
C THR A 216 -10.46 -12.73 8.89
N ASP A 217 -9.15 -12.56 8.74
CA ASP A 217 -8.26 -13.62 8.28
C ASP A 217 -7.89 -14.64 9.37
N LEU A 218 -8.27 -14.45 10.61
CA LEU A 218 -8.25 -15.54 11.60
C LEU A 218 -9.22 -16.66 11.23
N HIS A 219 -10.33 -16.34 10.51
CA HIS A 219 -11.28 -17.32 10.02
C HIS A 219 -10.84 -18.02 8.71
N SER A 220 -9.74 -17.59 8.11
CA SER A 220 -9.15 -18.20 6.90
C SER A 220 -7.78 -18.81 7.16
N LEU A 221 -6.89 -18.07 7.80
CA LEU A 221 -5.47 -18.43 8.01
C LEU A 221 -5.14 -18.82 9.46
N GLY A 222 -6.00 -18.46 10.43
CA GLY A 222 -5.69 -18.65 11.86
C GLY A 222 -5.32 -20.08 12.22
N GLN A 223 -6.02 -21.08 11.67
CA GLN A 223 -5.68 -22.50 11.90
C GLN A 223 -4.26 -22.84 11.39
N PHE A 224 -3.88 -22.34 10.22
CA PHE A 224 -2.55 -22.59 9.67
C PHE A 224 -1.46 -21.89 10.49
N VAL A 225 -1.70 -20.63 10.88
CA VAL A 225 -0.75 -19.89 11.75
C VAL A 225 -0.55 -20.64 13.06
N GLN A 226 -1.66 -21.06 13.69
CA GLN A 226 -1.65 -21.72 15.00
C GLN A 226 -0.98 -23.10 15.00
N GLU A 227 -1.31 -23.97 14.02
CA GLU A 227 -0.90 -25.38 14.03
C GLU A 227 -0.21 -25.86 12.74
N GLY A 228 -0.15 -25.03 11.72
CA GLY A 228 0.48 -25.38 10.46
C GLY A 228 2.00 -25.42 10.53
N LYS A 229 2.63 -25.55 9.37
CA LYS A 229 4.09 -25.57 9.23
C LYS A 229 4.69 -24.25 9.74
N LYS A 230 5.67 -24.33 10.63
CA LYS A 230 6.25 -23.17 11.34
C LYS A 230 7.29 -22.40 10.50
N LEU A 231 6.89 -21.98 9.29
CA LEU A 231 7.75 -21.27 8.33
C LEU A 231 7.56 -19.74 8.34
N LEU A 232 6.55 -19.24 9.06
CA LEU A 232 6.23 -17.82 9.09
C LEU A 232 6.48 -17.17 10.46
N TYR A 233 6.59 -15.86 10.44
CA TYR A 233 6.45 -14.96 11.58
C TYR A 233 5.51 -13.82 11.21
N GLU A 234 4.95 -13.16 12.19
CA GLU A 234 4.04 -12.05 12.01
C GLU A 234 4.73 -10.71 12.31
N THR A 235 4.41 -9.70 11.53
CA THR A 235 4.71 -8.29 11.82
C THR A 235 3.38 -7.57 12.01
N LEU A 236 3.04 -7.24 13.26
CA LEU A 236 1.81 -6.55 13.59
C LEU A 236 1.99 -5.05 13.42
N LEU A 237 1.19 -4.45 12.54
CA LEU A 237 1.09 -3.01 12.37
C LEU A 237 -0.16 -2.52 13.10
N LEU A 238 0.02 -2.06 14.33
CA LEU A 238 -1.05 -1.66 15.24
C LEU A 238 -1.27 -0.15 15.22
N VAL A 239 -2.48 0.28 15.54
CA VAL A 239 -2.87 1.69 15.68
C VAL A 239 -3.25 1.95 17.12
N ASP A 240 -2.59 2.92 17.76
CA ASP A 240 -2.85 3.27 19.16
C ASP A 240 -4.18 4.01 19.32
N LYS A 241 -4.44 5.00 18.45
CA LYS A 241 -5.65 5.83 18.49
C LYS A 241 -6.48 5.63 17.23
N PRO A 242 -7.70 5.06 17.33
CA PRO A 242 -8.59 4.92 16.20
C PRO A 242 -9.06 6.30 15.72
N THR A 243 -9.36 6.44 14.43
CA THR A 243 -9.94 7.69 13.89
C THR A 243 -11.36 7.92 14.38
N LEU A 244 -12.12 6.85 14.53
CA LEU A 244 -13.49 6.84 15.06
C LEU A 244 -13.67 5.62 15.96
N ASP A 245 -14.55 5.71 16.94
CA ASP A 245 -14.88 4.60 17.83
C ASP A 245 -16.39 4.52 18.08
N VAL A 246 -16.86 3.35 18.48
CA VAL A 246 -18.26 3.06 18.77
C VAL A 246 -18.35 2.38 20.13
N THR A 247 -19.29 2.81 20.96
CA THR A 247 -19.59 2.14 22.23
C THR A 247 -20.58 1.01 22.01
N PHE A 248 -20.28 -0.17 22.54
CA PHE A 248 -21.13 -1.35 22.42
C PHE A 248 -22.42 -1.16 23.26
N PRO A 249 -23.62 -1.31 22.66
CA PRO A 249 -24.88 -1.10 23.35
C PRO A 249 -25.22 -2.25 24.32
N SER A 250 -26.12 -2.01 25.26
CA SER A 250 -26.76 -3.05 26.05
C SER A 250 -28.09 -3.47 25.38
N ASP A 251 -28.40 -4.76 25.43
CA ASP A 251 -29.69 -5.30 25.00
C ASP A 251 -30.48 -5.83 26.21
N GLU A 252 -31.79 -5.49 26.31
CA GLU A 252 -32.62 -5.85 27.45
C GLU A 252 -32.76 -7.38 27.63
N HIS A 253 -32.82 -8.11 26.51
CA HIS A 253 -33.04 -9.55 26.52
C HIS A 253 -31.75 -10.38 26.50
N ASN A 254 -30.64 -9.75 26.08
CA ASN A 254 -29.30 -10.39 26.01
C ASN A 254 -29.32 -11.80 25.35
N LEU A 255 -30.13 -11.98 24.29
CA LEU A 255 -30.29 -13.28 23.65
C LEU A 255 -29.00 -13.78 22.97
N ASP A 256 -28.16 -12.85 22.55
CA ASP A 256 -26.83 -13.11 21.97
C ASP A 256 -25.74 -13.34 23.04
N GLY A 257 -26.05 -13.09 24.32
CA GLY A 257 -25.10 -13.21 25.42
C GLY A 257 -24.02 -12.14 25.47
N MET A 258 -24.16 -11.03 24.70
CA MET A 258 -23.07 -10.07 24.48
C MET A 258 -23.04 -8.90 25.46
N ASN A 259 -23.96 -8.83 26.44
CA ASN A 259 -24.02 -7.71 27.42
C ASN A 259 -22.74 -7.55 28.28
N TYR A 260 -21.86 -8.54 28.32
CA TYR A 260 -20.55 -8.41 28.99
C TYR A 260 -19.65 -7.36 28.30
N LEU A 261 -19.95 -6.98 27.07
CA LEU A 261 -19.26 -5.91 26.32
C LEU A 261 -19.98 -4.55 26.46
N ALA A 262 -21.19 -4.51 27.03
CA ALA A 262 -21.97 -3.28 27.11
C ALA A 262 -21.18 -2.15 27.79
N GLY A 263 -21.17 -0.97 27.18
CA GLY A 263 -20.40 0.18 27.63
C GLY A 263 -18.90 0.16 27.31
N LYS A 264 -18.38 -0.91 26.71
CA LYS A 264 -17.01 -0.95 26.20
C LYS A 264 -16.94 -0.33 24.82
N SER A 265 -15.80 0.26 24.47
CA SER A 265 -15.55 0.70 23.11
C SER A 265 -15.20 -0.48 22.19
N VAL A 266 -15.55 -0.40 20.91
CA VAL A 266 -15.21 -1.44 19.94
C VAL A 266 -13.70 -1.48 19.69
N ASP A 267 -13.00 -0.35 19.76
CA ASP A 267 -11.53 -0.29 19.73
C ASP A 267 -10.90 -1.10 20.88
N TRP A 268 -11.46 -0.98 22.10
CA TRP A 268 -10.99 -1.80 23.22
C TRP A 268 -11.18 -3.29 22.96
N VAL A 269 -12.33 -3.70 22.36
CA VAL A 269 -12.58 -5.11 22.00
C VAL A 269 -11.55 -5.57 20.96
N ASN A 270 -11.28 -4.76 19.94
CA ASN A 270 -10.29 -5.02 18.90
C ASN A 270 -8.88 -5.24 19.48
N LYS A 271 -8.47 -4.39 20.44
CA LYS A 271 -7.19 -4.51 21.15
C LYS A 271 -7.11 -5.77 22.01
N MET A 272 -8.21 -6.15 22.69
CA MET A 272 -8.27 -7.41 23.45
C MET A 272 -8.21 -8.62 22.54
N ALA A 273 -8.88 -8.59 21.37
CA ALA A 273 -8.78 -9.63 20.38
C ALA A 273 -7.34 -9.78 19.83
N CYS A 274 -6.68 -8.65 19.58
CA CYS A 274 -5.27 -8.62 19.17
C CYS A 274 -4.38 -9.27 20.24
N GLN A 275 -4.52 -8.86 21.50
CA GLN A 275 -3.73 -9.41 22.60
C GLN A 275 -3.94 -10.93 22.76
N GLY A 276 -5.19 -11.39 22.75
CA GLY A 276 -5.50 -12.82 22.84
C GLY A 276 -4.93 -13.63 21.67
N THR A 277 -4.93 -13.05 20.45
CA THR A 277 -4.31 -13.69 19.28
C THR A 277 -2.79 -13.75 19.41
N LEU A 278 -2.15 -12.67 19.86
CA LEU A 278 -0.71 -12.63 20.12
C LEU A 278 -0.30 -13.71 21.11
N GLU A 279 -0.97 -13.81 22.25
CA GLU A 279 -0.69 -14.82 23.26
C GLU A 279 -0.84 -16.26 22.71
N ALA A 280 -1.87 -16.51 21.90
CA ALA A 280 -2.08 -17.81 21.27
C ALA A 280 -1.00 -18.14 20.24
N HIS A 281 -0.69 -17.23 19.34
CA HIS A 281 0.28 -17.45 18.28
C HIS A 281 1.71 -17.57 18.82
N GLU A 282 2.10 -16.75 19.80
CA GLU A 282 3.44 -16.78 20.38
C GLU A 282 3.63 -18.00 21.28
N VAL A 283 2.78 -18.17 22.30
CA VAL A 283 2.99 -19.17 23.35
C VAL A 283 2.67 -20.58 22.87
N THR A 284 1.50 -20.80 22.29
CA THR A 284 1.05 -22.12 21.84
C THR A 284 1.44 -22.37 20.40
N GLY A 285 1.29 -21.38 19.53
CA GLY A 285 1.59 -21.46 18.11
C GLY A 285 3.09 -21.43 17.78
N GLN A 286 3.95 -20.94 18.69
CA GLN A 286 5.39 -20.75 18.43
C GLN A 286 5.67 -19.94 17.17
N VAL A 287 4.84 -18.94 16.91
CA VAL A 287 4.99 -17.99 15.82
C VAL A 287 5.56 -16.69 16.39
N PRO A 288 6.78 -16.31 16.01
CA PRO A 288 7.36 -15.04 16.44
C PRO A 288 6.54 -13.84 15.95
N ASN A 289 6.45 -12.81 16.78
CA ASN A 289 5.75 -11.59 16.47
C ASN A 289 6.67 -10.36 16.60
N LEU A 290 6.70 -9.53 15.58
CA LEU A 290 7.29 -8.19 15.60
C LEU A 290 6.15 -7.17 15.69
N ILE A 291 6.24 -6.22 16.61
CA ILE A 291 5.15 -5.25 16.85
C ILE A 291 5.62 -3.86 16.46
N ILE A 292 4.91 -3.22 15.55
CA ILE A 292 5.08 -1.83 15.14
C ILE A 292 3.79 -1.10 15.47
N THR A 293 3.88 -0.08 16.33
CA THR A 293 2.71 0.69 16.74
C THR A 293 2.75 2.09 16.12
N MET A 294 1.73 2.42 15.34
CA MET A 294 1.47 3.78 14.84
C MET A 294 0.65 4.55 15.86
N VAL A 295 0.89 5.86 15.99
CA VAL A 295 0.11 6.74 16.88
C VAL A 295 -1.36 6.78 16.46
N ASP A 296 -1.60 6.96 15.15
CA ASP A 296 -2.91 7.08 14.53
C ASP A 296 -2.83 6.82 13.02
N MET A 297 -3.93 7.01 12.30
CA MET A 297 -4.01 6.88 10.84
C MET A 297 -4.01 8.23 10.12
N SER A 298 -3.33 9.24 10.67
CA SER A 298 -3.17 10.55 10.04
C SER A 298 -2.19 10.55 8.86
N ALA A 299 -2.21 11.62 8.07
CA ALA A 299 -1.25 11.84 7.00
C ALA A 299 0.20 11.90 7.53
N GLU A 300 0.41 12.50 8.70
CA GLU A 300 1.72 12.56 9.35
C GLU A 300 2.23 11.16 9.73
N SER A 301 1.38 10.34 10.35
CA SER A 301 1.71 8.96 10.69
C SER A 301 1.98 8.10 9.45
N PHE A 302 1.23 8.31 8.36
CA PHE A 302 1.50 7.63 7.09
C PHE A 302 2.87 8.01 6.51
N GLY A 303 3.22 9.29 6.51
CA GLY A 303 4.53 9.76 6.06
C GLY A 303 5.68 9.17 6.87
N TYR A 304 5.53 9.12 8.20
CA TYR A 304 6.51 8.51 9.11
C TYR A 304 6.69 7.01 8.80
N MET A 305 5.59 6.27 8.67
CA MET A 305 5.57 4.85 8.35
C MET A 305 6.26 4.56 7.00
N CYS A 306 6.01 5.38 5.97
CA CYS A 306 6.65 5.22 4.67
C CYS A 306 8.18 5.29 4.78
N TYR A 307 8.72 6.30 5.46
CA TYR A 307 10.16 6.43 5.63
C TYR A 307 10.76 5.30 6.46
N PHE A 308 10.07 4.91 7.53
CA PHE A 308 10.48 3.77 8.36
C PHE A 308 10.66 2.51 7.53
N PHE A 309 9.66 2.14 6.72
CA PHE A 309 9.73 0.94 5.89
C PHE A 309 10.73 1.09 4.72
N PHE A 310 10.88 2.26 4.12
CA PHE A 310 11.91 2.50 3.12
C PHE A 310 13.32 2.26 3.68
N LYS A 311 13.58 2.81 4.85
CA LYS A 311 14.87 2.66 5.51
C LYS A 311 15.12 1.20 5.92
N ALA A 312 14.16 0.55 6.57
CA ALA A 312 14.26 -0.83 6.97
C ALA A 312 14.47 -1.77 5.77
N CYS A 313 13.73 -1.57 4.68
CA CYS A 313 13.87 -2.33 3.44
C CYS A 313 15.27 -2.18 2.83
N GLY A 314 15.76 -0.96 2.73
CA GLY A 314 17.12 -0.70 2.25
C GLY A 314 18.19 -1.39 3.09
N ILE A 315 18.07 -1.31 4.43
CA ILE A 315 18.99 -1.97 5.36
C ILE A 315 18.97 -3.49 5.18
N THR A 316 17.77 -4.09 5.09
CA THR A 316 17.64 -5.55 4.91
C THR A 316 18.27 -6.00 3.59
N CYS A 317 18.06 -5.26 2.50
CA CYS A 317 18.67 -5.56 1.21
C CYS A 317 20.21 -5.50 1.28
N TYR A 318 20.78 -4.50 1.93
CA TYR A 318 22.23 -4.42 2.11
C TYR A 318 22.76 -5.54 3.01
N MET A 319 22.02 -5.96 4.03
CA MET A 319 22.39 -7.15 4.83
C MET A 319 22.33 -8.45 4.02
N LEU A 320 21.55 -8.49 2.94
CA LEU A 320 21.47 -9.59 1.98
C LEU A 320 22.51 -9.49 0.85
N ASP A 321 23.26 -8.39 0.79
CA ASP A 321 24.16 -8.07 -0.32
C ASP A 321 23.45 -8.08 -1.68
N ILE A 322 22.33 -7.34 -1.76
CA ILE A 322 21.52 -7.15 -2.97
C ILE A 322 21.13 -5.67 -3.14
N ASN A 323 20.91 -5.26 -4.41
CA ASN A 323 20.48 -3.90 -4.71
C ASN A 323 18.97 -3.72 -4.39
N PRO A 324 18.56 -2.81 -3.49
CA PRO A 324 17.14 -2.57 -3.17
C PRO A 324 16.34 -1.88 -4.28
N PHE A 325 16.99 -1.31 -5.31
CA PHE A 325 16.36 -0.35 -6.23
C PHE A 325 16.05 -0.89 -7.63
N ASP A 326 16.51 -2.09 -7.98
CA ASP A 326 16.21 -2.77 -9.23
C ASP A 326 15.22 -3.94 -9.06
N GLN A 327 14.73 -4.51 -10.16
CA GLN A 327 13.81 -5.66 -10.19
C GLN A 327 13.99 -6.45 -11.50
N PRO A 328 15.13 -7.13 -11.72
CA PRO A 328 15.43 -7.79 -13.00
C PRO A 328 14.48 -8.96 -13.31
N GLY A 329 13.93 -9.63 -12.31
CA GLY A 329 13.08 -10.81 -12.48
C GLY A 329 11.78 -10.56 -13.25
N VAL A 330 11.22 -9.34 -13.16
CA VAL A 330 9.95 -9.01 -13.84
C VAL A 330 10.09 -8.84 -15.35
N GLU A 331 11.29 -8.73 -15.88
CA GLU A 331 11.50 -8.55 -17.34
C GLU A 331 11.21 -9.81 -18.14
N VAL A 332 11.31 -10.99 -17.54
CA VAL A 332 11.06 -12.27 -18.22
C VAL A 332 9.61 -12.40 -18.67
N TYR A 333 8.65 -12.20 -17.75
CA TYR A 333 7.23 -12.32 -18.08
C TYR A 333 6.79 -11.23 -19.07
N LYS A 334 7.33 -10.02 -18.97
CA LYS A 334 7.05 -8.92 -19.91
C LYS A 334 7.47 -9.28 -21.34
N LYS A 335 8.69 -9.82 -21.52
CA LYS A 335 9.17 -10.29 -22.83
C LYS A 335 8.26 -11.37 -23.41
N ASN A 336 7.85 -12.34 -22.59
CA ASN A 336 6.94 -13.40 -23.02
C ASN A 336 5.57 -12.84 -23.42
N MET A 337 5.01 -11.93 -22.63
CA MET A 337 3.75 -11.25 -22.93
C MET A 337 3.83 -10.49 -24.27
N PHE A 338 4.88 -9.69 -24.48
CA PHE A 338 5.06 -8.93 -25.72
C PHE A 338 5.15 -9.84 -26.94
N ARG A 339 5.92 -10.91 -26.86
CA ARG A 339 6.00 -11.92 -27.93
C ARG A 339 4.63 -12.54 -28.26
N LEU A 340 3.84 -12.87 -27.23
CA LEU A 340 2.49 -13.44 -27.42
C LEU A 340 1.48 -12.42 -27.98
N LEU A 341 1.68 -11.13 -27.70
CA LEU A 341 0.87 -10.03 -28.21
C LEU A 341 1.32 -9.56 -29.61
N GLY A 342 2.37 -10.14 -30.17
CA GLY A 342 2.87 -9.81 -31.51
C GLY A 342 3.75 -8.55 -31.57
N LYS A 343 4.38 -8.15 -30.45
CA LYS A 343 5.27 -6.98 -30.34
C LYS A 343 6.74 -7.39 -30.34
#